data_ca0e6171861def70dceae3dd020bb3d5
#
_entry.id   ca0e6171861def70dceae3dd020bb3d5
#
_cell.length_a   1.000
_cell.length_b   1.000
_cell.length_c   1.000
_cell.angle_alpha   90.00
_cell.angle_beta   90.00
_cell.angle_gamma   90.00
#
_symmetry.space_group_name_H-M   'P 1'
#
loop_
_entity.id
_entity.type
_entity.pdbx_description
1 polymer ?
#
loop_
_entity_poly.entity_id
_entity_poly.type
_entity_poly.pdbx_seq_one_letter_code
_entity_poly.pdbx_strand_id
1 'polypeptide(L)'
;LISPEQGSLTVSVFRPTWVSVLENALVCLASLAVVLACVWLKFPGVVTLLLSAVPSVVYGIERRGRLERLPGLTLVASEQPVWLLGTFSSELGLSQVRQICVVRRQRHLFGLTLGLKLQDRPHNSSKIVNLTLWRRAVSDETLRRVSALAASSIEQSRQPFERKTA
;
A
#
# COMPACT_ATOMS: atom_id res chain seq x y z
N LEU A 1 1.18 13.93 -23.27
CA LEU A 1 1.45 12.54 -23.69
C LEU A 1 2.89 12.23 -23.28
N ILE A 2 3.06 11.59 -22.13
CA ILE A 2 4.38 11.12 -21.67
C ILE A 2 4.62 9.81 -22.42
N SER A 3 5.50 9.81 -23.39
CA SER A 3 6.01 8.58 -24.02
C SER A 3 6.60 7.69 -22.92
N PRO A 4 6.32 6.39 -22.92
CA PRO A 4 7.01 5.47 -22.03
C PRO A 4 8.48 5.42 -22.45
N GLU A 5 9.33 6.16 -21.74
CA GLU A 5 10.78 6.08 -21.94
C GLU A 5 11.25 4.65 -21.71
N GLN A 6 12.21 4.22 -22.52
CA GLN A 6 12.90 2.93 -22.40
C GLN A 6 13.42 2.79 -20.96
N GLY A 7 12.84 1.87 -20.19
CA GLY A 7 13.18 1.62 -18.78
C GLY A 7 12.05 1.77 -17.77
N SER A 8 10.88 2.29 -18.17
CA SER A 8 9.72 2.35 -17.27
C SER A 8 8.94 1.04 -17.26
N LEU A 9 8.58 0.57 -16.07
CA LEU A 9 7.78 -0.63 -15.86
C LEU A 9 6.41 -0.25 -15.30
N THR A 10 5.36 -0.52 -16.06
CA THR A 10 3.99 -0.25 -15.64
C THR A 10 3.39 -1.50 -14.97
N VAL A 11 2.92 -1.36 -13.76
CA VAL A 11 2.34 -2.45 -12.97
C VAL A 11 0.96 -2.06 -12.49
N SER A 12 -0.05 -2.82 -12.89
CA SER A 12 -1.39 -2.67 -12.33
C SER A 12 -1.43 -3.24 -10.92
N VAL A 13 -1.90 -2.43 -9.98
CA VAL A 13 -2.03 -2.82 -8.58
C VAL A 13 -3.40 -3.43 -8.38
N PHE A 14 -3.43 -4.72 -8.13
CA PHE A 14 -4.65 -5.46 -7.88
C PHE A 14 -4.61 -6.11 -6.50
N ARG A 15 -5.69 -5.95 -5.75
CA ARG A 15 -5.85 -6.61 -4.46
C ARG A 15 -6.66 -7.89 -4.64
N PRO A 16 -6.09 -9.07 -4.35
CA PRO A 16 -6.82 -10.33 -4.45
C PRO A 16 -8.03 -10.37 -3.50
N THR A 17 -9.15 -10.88 -3.96
CA THR A 17 -10.40 -10.98 -3.17
C THR A 17 -10.24 -11.81 -1.91
N TRP A 18 -9.42 -12.86 -1.94
CA TRP A 18 -9.16 -13.72 -0.79
C TRP A 18 -8.55 -12.96 0.39
N VAL A 19 -7.76 -11.90 0.14
CA VAL A 19 -7.20 -11.04 1.20
C VAL A 19 -8.31 -10.33 1.95
N SER A 20 -9.30 -9.82 1.23
CA SER A 20 -10.47 -9.17 1.85
C SER A 20 -11.31 -10.17 2.65
N VAL A 21 -11.46 -11.40 2.15
CA VAL A 21 -12.16 -12.47 2.87
C VAL A 21 -11.42 -12.85 4.14
N LEU A 22 -10.10 -13.02 4.05
CA LEU A 22 -9.27 -13.36 5.22
C LEU A 22 -9.31 -12.26 6.29
N GLU A 23 -9.18 -11.00 5.89
CA GLU A 23 -9.27 -9.87 6.83
C GLU A 23 -10.63 -9.81 7.51
N ASN A 24 -11.72 -9.98 6.77
CA ASN A 24 -13.06 -10.00 7.36
C ASN A 24 -13.23 -11.18 8.32
N ALA A 25 -12.73 -12.37 7.97
CA ALA A 25 -12.74 -13.54 8.86
C ALA A 25 -11.96 -13.28 10.15
N LEU A 26 -10.79 -12.66 10.08
CA LEU A 26 -10.00 -12.30 11.26
C LEU A 26 -10.72 -11.29 12.17
N VAL A 27 -11.40 -10.30 11.59
CA VAL A 27 -12.20 -9.33 12.34
C VAL A 27 -13.36 -10.02 13.04
N CYS A 28 -14.06 -10.94 12.37
CA CYS A 28 -15.14 -11.73 12.96
C CYS A 28 -14.63 -12.60 14.11
N LEU A 29 -13.50 -13.29 13.94
CA LEU A 29 -12.87 -14.10 14.97
C LEU A 29 -12.44 -13.26 16.18
N ALA A 30 -11.86 -12.07 15.94
CA ALA A 30 -11.49 -11.16 17.02
C ALA A 30 -12.72 -10.67 17.80
N SER A 31 -13.81 -10.31 17.11
CA SER A 31 -15.05 -9.90 17.76
C SER A 31 -15.66 -11.04 18.57
N LEU A 32 -15.66 -12.27 18.05
CA LEU A 32 -16.14 -13.47 18.74
C LEU A 32 -15.31 -13.75 20.00
N ALA A 33 -13.98 -13.66 19.90
CA ALA A 33 -13.09 -13.85 21.05
C ALA A 33 -13.37 -12.84 22.18
N VAL A 34 -13.63 -11.56 21.81
CA VAL A 34 -14.01 -10.53 22.78
C VAL A 34 -15.33 -10.88 23.45
N VAL A 35 -16.35 -11.32 22.70
CA VAL A 35 -17.64 -11.74 23.26
C VAL A 35 -17.46 -12.87 24.27
N LEU A 36 -16.72 -13.92 23.88
CA LEU A 36 -16.47 -15.06 24.76
C LEU A 36 -15.73 -14.64 26.04
N ALA A 37 -14.73 -13.78 25.93
CA ALA A 37 -14.02 -13.25 27.09
C ALA A 37 -14.94 -12.43 28.01
N CYS A 38 -15.79 -11.59 27.46
CA CYS A 38 -16.76 -10.80 28.26
C CYS A 38 -17.79 -11.67 28.95
N VAL A 39 -18.30 -12.73 28.31
CA VAL A 39 -19.22 -13.69 28.90
C VAL A 39 -18.53 -14.42 30.04
N TRP A 40 -17.31 -14.87 29.86
CA TRP A 40 -16.52 -15.55 30.88
C TRP A 40 -16.26 -14.67 32.10
N LEU A 41 -15.98 -13.37 31.88
CA LEU A 41 -15.75 -12.37 32.92
C LEU A 41 -17.05 -11.79 33.51
N LYS A 42 -18.23 -12.28 33.07
CA LYS A 42 -19.55 -11.81 33.50
C LYS A 42 -19.80 -10.32 33.37
N PHE A 43 -19.28 -9.71 32.28
CA PHE A 43 -19.54 -8.30 31.98
C PHE A 43 -21.02 -8.06 31.63
N PRO A 44 -21.58 -6.87 31.97
CA PRO A 44 -22.93 -6.50 31.57
C PRO A 44 -23.07 -6.55 30.03
N GLY A 45 -24.22 -6.97 29.52
CA GLY A 45 -24.47 -7.14 28.09
C GLY A 45 -24.16 -5.92 27.23
N VAL A 46 -24.45 -4.70 27.75
CA VAL A 46 -24.11 -3.43 27.06
C VAL A 46 -22.61 -3.26 26.86
N VAL A 47 -21.80 -3.58 27.87
CA VAL A 47 -20.33 -3.50 27.79
C VAL A 47 -19.80 -4.52 26.80
N THR A 48 -20.34 -5.74 26.81
CA THR A 48 -19.99 -6.79 25.85
C THR A 48 -20.23 -6.35 24.40
N LEU A 49 -21.38 -5.71 24.14
CA LEU A 49 -21.75 -5.24 22.82
C LEU A 49 -20.82 -4.11 22.34
N LEU A 50 -20.49 -3.16 23.21
CA LEU A 50 -19.54 -2.08 22.88
C LEU A 50 -18.14 -2.61 22.61
N LEU A 51 -17.62 -3.51 23.44
CA LEU A 51 -16.29 -4.09 23.26
C LEU A 51 -16.19 -4.96 21.99
N SER A 52 -17.24 -5.71 21.65
CA SER A 52 -17.25 -6.54 20.44
C SER A 52 -17.23 -5.74 19.15
N ALA A 53 -17.66 -4.47 19.16
CA ALA A 53 -17.60 -3.58 18.02
C ALA A 53 -16.20 -2.99 17.77
N VAL A 54 -15.32 -2.95 18.78
CA VAL A 54 -13.99 -2.34 18.69
C VAL A 54 -13.14 -2.90 17.53
N PRO A 55 -13.00 -4.23 17.33
CA PRO A 55 -12.22 -4.77 16.21
C PRO A 55 -12.73 -4.28 14.85
N SER A 56 -14.06 -4.21 14.68
CA SER A 56 -14.69 -3.75 13.44
C SER A 56 -14.45 -2.26 13.17
N VAL A 57 -14.50 -1.43 14.20
CA VAL A 57 -14.23 0.02 14.10
C VAL A 57 -12.77 0.27 13.77
N VAL A 58 -11.84 -0.36 14.49
CA VAL A 58 -10.40 -0.24 14.23
C VAL A 58 -10.07 -0.67 12.80
N TYR A 59 -10.58 -1.81 12.37
CA TYR A 59 -10.42 -2.28 11.00
C TYR A 59 -10.99 -1.30 9.97
N GLY A 60 -12.17 -0.73 10.24
CA GLY A 60 -12.81 0.25 9.36
C GLY A 60 -11.97 1.53 9.18
N ILE A 61 -11.34 2.01 10.27
CA ILE A 61 -10.45 3.17 10.24
C ILE A 61 -9.18 2.87 9.44
N GLU A 62 -8.54 1.75 9.73
CA GLU A 62 -7.32 1.31 9.04
C GLU A 62 -7.56 1.06 7.54
N ARG A 63 -8.72 0.51 7.23
CA ARG A 63 -9.19 0.25 5.88
C ARG A 63 -9.33 1.51 5.02
N ARG A 64 -9.75 2.65 5.59
CA ARG A 64 -9.93 3.94 4.85
C ARG A 64 -8.62 4.53 4.35
N GLY A 65 -7.49 4.19 4.96
CA GLY A 65 -6.17 4.72 4.59
C GLY A 65 -5.44 3.93 3.50
N ARG A 66 -5.97 2.82 3.00
CA ARG A 66 -5.27 1.94 2.05
C ARG A 66 -5.54 2.34 0.60
N LEU A 67 -4.49 2.74 -0.12
CA LEU A 67 -4.55 3.09 -1.55
C LEU A 67 -4.92 1.90 -2.46
N GLU A 68 -4.65 0.68 -2.04
CA GLU A 68 -4.87 -0.55 -2.82
C GLU A 68 -6.34 -0.80 -3.25
N ARG A 69 -7.25 0.08 -2.83
CA ARG A 69 -8.70 -0.05 -3.11
C ARG A 69 -9.18 0.81 -4.26
N LEU A 70 -8.34 1.70 -4.73
CA LEU A 70 -8.70 2.49 -5.88
C LEU A 70 -8.74 1.57 -7.10
N PRO A 71 -9.88 1.47 -7.79
CA PRO A 71 -9.99 0.65 -8.99
C PRO A 71 -9.03 1.20 -10.05
N GLY A 72 -8.35 0.31 -10.77
CA GLY A 72 -7.44 0.69 -11.84
C GLY A 72 -6.15 1.38 -11.38
N LEU A 73 -5.76 1.21 -10.10
CA LEU A 73 -4.51 1.78 -9.61
C LEU A 73 -3.32 1.19 -10.38
N THR A 74 -2.50 2.06 -10.94
CA THR A 74 -1.35 1.69 -11.76
C THR A 74 -0.11 2.38 -11.20
N LEU A 75 0.95 1.60 -11.03
CA LEU A 75 2.26 2.06 -10.61
C LEU A 75 3.19 2.06 -11.83
N VAL A 76 3.79 3.20 -12.13
CA VAL A 76 4.86 3.31 -13.13
C VAL A 76 6.17 3.44 -12.40
N ALA A 77 6.92 2.33 -12.37
CA ALA A 77 8.24 2.26 -11.78
C ALA A 77 9.27 2.73 -12.83
N SER A 78 10.20 3.57 -12.43
CA SER A 78 11.27 4.10 -13.27
C SER A 78 12.61 3.90 -12.58
N GLU A 79 13.69 3.93 -13.35
CA GLU A 79 15.06 4.00 -12.82
C GLU A 79 15.33 5.32 -12.09
N GLN A 80 14.53 6.33 -12.36
CA GLN A 80 14.59 7.62 -11.67
C GLN A 80 14.02 7.50 -10.24
N PRO A 81 14.45 8.38 -9.31
CA PRO A 81 13.97 8.35 -7.92
C PRO A 81 12.49 8.72 -7.76
N VAL A 82 11.88 9.27 -8.80
CA VAL A 82 10.47 9.68 -8.82
C VAL A 82 9.67 8.70 -9.65
N TRP A 83 8.71 8.06 -9.01
CA TRP A 83 7.77 7.15 -9.65
C TRP A 83 6.41 7.81 -9.80
N LEU A 84 5.58 7.25 -10.66
CA LEU A 84 4.22 7.76 -10.87
C LEU A 84 3.19 6.74 -10.36
N LEU A 85 2.21 7.23 -9.64
CA LEU A 85 1.06 6.47 -9.19
C LEU A 85 -0.20 7.15 -9.73
N GLY A 86 -1.01 6.41 -10.46
CA GLY A 86 -2.23 6.96 -11.06
C GLY A 86 -3.33 5.92 -11.17
N THR A 87 -4.53 6.37 -11.49
CA THR A 87 -5.63 5.49 -11.83
C THR A 87 -5.75 5.43 -13.36
N PHE A 88 -5.82 4.23 -13.90
CA PHE A 88 -6.00 4.02 -15.33
C PHE A 88 -7.50 3.99 -15.66
N SER A 89 -7.94 4.87 -16.55
CA SER A 89 -9.27 4.83 -17.16
C SER A 89 -9.12 4.46 -18.63
N SER A 90 -9.93 3.52 -19.11
CA SER A 90 -9.91 3.05 -20.50
C SER A 90 -10.18 4.15 -21.53
N GLU A 91 -10.86 5.23 -21.11
CA GLU A 91 -11.23 6.32 -22.00
C GLU A 91 -10.23 7.49 -22.01
N LEU A 92 -9.56 7.72 -20.89
CA LEU A 92 -8.73 8.92 -20.65
C LEU A 92 -7.25 8.60 -20.40
N GLY A 93 -6.84 7.34 -20.41
CA GLY A 93 -5.50 6.94 -20.05
C GLY A 93 -5.23 7.09 -18.54
N LEU A 94 -4.01 7.42 -18.15
CA LEU A 94 -3.64 7.67 -16.76
C LEU A 94 -4.26 9.00 -16.29
N SER A 95 -5.24 8.91 -15.39
CA SER A 95 -5.84 10.07 -14.71
C SER A 95 -5.32 10.16 -13.28
N GLN A 96 -5.32 11.36 -12.71
CA GLN A 96 -4.89 11.63 -11.33
C GLN A 96 -3.47 11.13 -11.01
N VAL A 97 -2.54 11.36 -11.91
CA VAL A 97 -1.13 10.97 -11.73
C VAL A 97 -0.53 11.78 -10.58
N ARG A 98 0.07 11.07 -9.62
CA ARG A 98 0.81 11.65 -8.50
C ARG A 98 2.25 11.19 -8.55
N GLN A 99 3.16 12.12 -8.31
CA GLN A 99 4.56 11.79 -8.13
C GLN A 99 4.77 11.21 -6.72
N ILE A 100 5.51 10.12 -6.66
CA ILE A 100 5.82 9.41 -5.43
C ILE A 100 7.30 9.08 -5.37
N CYS A 101 7.85 9.09 -4.17
CA CYS A 101 9.18 8.55 -3.90
C CYS A 101 9.06 7.27 -3.10
N VAL A 102 9.84 6.26 -3.45
CA VAL A 102 9.93 5.01 -2.68
C VAL A 102 10.93 5.22 -1.55
N VAL A 103 10.44 5.13 -0.31
CA VAL A 103 11.29 5.32 0.90
C VAL A 103 11.61 4.01 1.62
N ARG A 104 10.81 2.98 1.39
CA ARG A 104 10.98 1.67 2.00
C ARG A 104 10.52 0.57 1.05
N ARG A 105 11.23 -0.55 1.07
CA ARG A 105 10.79 -1.80 0.43
C ARG A 105 10.86 -2.94 1.42
N GLN A 106 9.90 -3.81 1.38
CA GLN A 106 9.86 -5.02 2.19
C GLN A 106 9.31 -6.18 1.36
N ARG A 107 10.13 -7.19 1.15
CA ARG A 107 9.72 -8.42 0.49
C ARG A 107 9.20 -9.40 1.53
N HIS A 108 8.09 -10.02 1.25
CA HIS A 108 7.49 -11.05 2.11
C HIS A 108 6.97 -12.20 1.24
N LEU A 109 6.53 -13.28 1.89
CA LEU A 109 6.11 -14.51 1.22
C LEU A 109 5.01 -14.28 0.15
N PHE A 110 4.10 -13.34 0.41
CA PHE A 110 2.93 -13.09 -0.44
C PHE A 110 3.14 -11.98 -1.48
N GLY A 111 4.29 -11.30 -1.47
CA GLY A 111 4.54 -10.20 -2.40
C GLY A 111 5.61 -9.20 -1.97
N LEU A 112 5.45 -7.98 -2.43
CA LEU A 112 6.35 -6.85 -2.19
C LEU A 112 5.55 -5.67 -1.64
N THR A 113 5.91 -5.17 -0.46
CA THR A 113 5.34 -3.94 0.10
C THR A 113 6.32 -2.79 -0.10
N LEU A 114 5.83 -1.70 -0.68
CA LEU A 114 6.54 -0.45 -0.92
C LEU A 114 5.99 0.62 0.01
N GLY A 115 6.88 1.29 0.76
CA GLY A 115 6.54 2.51 1.47
C GLY A 115 6.73 3.70 0.55
N LEU A 116 5.66 4.41 0.27
CA LEU A 116 5.58 5.51 -0.69
C LEU A 116 5.39 6.83 0.05
N LYS A 117 6.14 7.85 -0.34
CA LYS A 117 5.95 9.22 0.11
C LYS A 117 5.42 10.04 -1.07
N LEU A 118 4.26 10.67 -0.89
CA LEU A 118 3.68 11.57 -1.89
C LEU A 118 4.47 12.89 -1.92
N GLN A 119 4.81 13.35 -3.11
CA GLN A 119 5.61 14.55 -3.33
C GLN A 119 4.77 15.83 -3.46
N ASP A 120 3.46 15.69 -3.71
CA ASP A 120 2.55 16.81 -4.05
C ASP A 120 2.09 17.69 -2.88
N ARG A 121 2.59 17.51 -1.67
CA ARG A 121 2.20 18.37 -0.53
C ARG A 121 3.38 19.14 0.01
N PRO A 122 3.44 20.47 -0.20
CA PRO A 122 4.37 21.31 0.53
C PRO A 122 4.00 21.27 2.02
N HIS A 123 4.98 21.00 2.84
CA HIS A 123 5.04 21.34 4.27
C HIS A 123 4.22 20.61 5.29
N ASN A 124 3.73 19.46 5.28
CA ASN A 124 3.46 18.82 6.59
C ASN A 124 2.89 17.40 6.63
N SER A 125 2.90 16.65 5.60
CA SER A 125 2.55 15.25 5.79
C SER A 125 3.62 14.32 5.23
N SER A 126 4.58 14.01 6.10
CA SER A 126 5.53 12.89 5.93
C SER A 126 4.82 11.53 6.03
N LYS A 127 3.53 11.48 5.70
CA LYS A 127 2.75 10.24 5.78
C LYS A 127 3.25 9.26 4.73
N ILE A 128 3.91 8.21 5.21
CA ILE A 128 4.28 7.08 4.38
C ILE A 128 3.04 6.23 4.17
N VAL A 129 2.71 5.97 2.92
CA VAL A 129 1.61 5.10 2.54
C VAL A 129 2.19 3.78 2.03
N ASN A 130 1.70 2.67 2.54
CA ASN A 130 2.14 1.36 2.12
C ASN A 130 1.31 0.88 0.93
N LEU A 131 1.99 0.39 -0.10
CA LEU A 131 1.41 -0.25 -1.27
C LEU A 131 1.94 -1.67 -1.38
N THR A 132 1.06 -2.65 -1.43
CA THR A 132 1.45 -4.07 -1.55
C THR A 132 1.16 -4.59 -2.95
N LEU A 133 2.21 -5.07 -3.60
CA LEU A 133 2.13 -5.82 -4.86
C LEU A 133 2.05 -7.30 -4.53
N TRP A 134 0.91 -7.91 -4.80
CA TRP A 134 0.62 -9.30 -4.44
C TRP A 134 1.17 -10.27 -5.48
N ARG A 135 1.88 -11.31 -5.04
CA ARG A 135 2.50 -12.33 -5.91
C ARG A 135 1.51 -13.05 -6.83
N ARG A 136 0.25 -13.19 -6.41
CA ARG A 136 -0.80 -13.79 -7.26
C ARG A 136 -1.36 -12.84 -8.31
N ALA A 137 -1.14 -11.53 -8.15
CA ALA A 137 -1.63 -10.50 -9.06
C ALA A 137 -0.56 -10.03 -10.05
N VAL A 138 0.71 -10.25 -9.73
CA VAL A 138 1.86 -9.76 -10.49
C VAL A 138 2.86 -10.89 -10.66
N SER A 139 3.46 -11.05 -11.84
CA SER A 139 4.44 -12.10 -12.09
C SER A 139 5.69 -11.95 -11.20
N ASP A 140 6.34 -13.07 -10.88
CA ASP A 140 7.57 -13.06 -10.06
C ASP A 140 8.69 -12.23 -10.71
N GLU A 141 8.77 -12.26 -12.03
CA GLU A 141 9.72 -11.45 -12.80
C GLU A 141 9.45 -9.95 -12.61
N THR A 142 8.19 -9.53 -12.74
CA THR A 142 7.79 -8.14 -12.50
C THR A 142 8.07 -7.72 -11.06
N LEU A 143 7.79 -8.57 -10.07
CA LEU A 143 8.10 -8.30 -8.67
C LEU A 143 9.60 -8.14 -8.43
N ARG A 144 10.44 -8.95 -9.08
CA ARG A 144 11.91 -8.83 -9.01
C ARG A 144 12.38 -7.51 -9.61
N ARG A 145 11.88 -7.13 -10.80
CA ARG A 145 12.23 -5.86 -11.46
C ARG A 145 11.81 -4.66 -10.63
N VAL A 146 10.55 -4.62 -10.16
CA VAL A 146 10.09 -3.53 -9.28
C VAL A 146 10.91 -3.46 -8.00
N SER A 147 11.26 -4.61 -7.41
CA SER A 147 12.10 -4.65 -6.21
C SER A 147 13.51 -4.11 -6.46
N ALA A 148 14.11 -4.40 -7.63
CA ALA A 148 15.42 -3.87 -8.01
C ALA A 148 15.36 -2.36 -8.24
N LEU A 149 14.37 -1.87 -9.00
CA LEU A 149 14.15 -0.45 -9.23
C LEU A 149 13.88 0.31 -7.91
N ALA A 150 13.13 -0.28 -6.97
CA ALA A 150 12.90 0.31 -5.66
C ALA A 150 14.20 0.41 -4.83
N ALA A 151 15.11 -0.56 -4.96
CA ALA A 151 16.40 -0.50 -4.30
C ALA A 151 17.24 0.66 -4.82
N SER A 152 17.39 0.76 -6.15
CA SER A 152 18.16 1.84 -6.79
C SER A 152 17.58 3.22 -6.48
N SER A 153 16.26 3.35 -6.52
CA SER A 153 15.55 4.61 -6.19
C SER A 153 15.80 5.05 -4.73
N ILE A 154 15.77 4.11 -3.78
CA ILE A 154 16.07 4.40 -2.36
C ILE A 154 17.54 4.82 -2.19
N GLU A 155 18.45 4.16 -2.88
CA GLU A 155 19.88 4.44 -2.80
C GLU A 155 20.21 5.82 -3.40
N GLN A 156 19.64 6.14 -4.55
CA GLN A 156 19.76 7.47 -5.16
C GLN A 156 19.19 8.58 -4.28
N SER A 157 18.09 8.30 -3.57
CA SER A 157 17.48 9.27 -2.65
C SER A 157 18.35 9.54 -1.41
N ARG A 158 19.27 8.65 -1.08
CA ARG A 158 20.21 8.80 0.05
C ARG A 158 21.50 9.54 -0.32
N GLN A 159 21.90 9.56 -1.59
CA GLN A 159 23.15 10.18 -2.07
C GLN A 159 23.18 11.70 -2.30
N PRO A 160 22.08 12.49 -2.23
CA PRO A 160 22.15 13.92 -2.59
C PRO A 160 23.01 14.78 -1.63
N PHE A 161 23.46 14.25 -0.49
CA PHE A 161 24.17 15.05 0.51
C PHE A 161 25.70 15.04 0.38
N GLU A 162 26.29 14.02 -0.27
CA GLU A 162 27.77 13.92 -0.32
C GLU A 162 28.41 14.68 -1.48
N ARG A 163 27.67 15.07 -2.54
CA ARG A 163 28.24 15.75 -3.71
C ARG A 163 28.35 17.26 -3.64
N LYS A 164 27.90 17.90 -2.54
CA LYS A 164 27.98 19.38 -2.40
C LYS A 164 29.11 19.86 -1.53
N THR A 165 29.99 19.01 -1.06
CA THR A 165 31.13 19.36 -0.17
C THR A 165 32.49 19.00 -0.76
N ALA A 166 32.61 18.85 -2.08
CA ALA A 166 33.88 18.71 -2.80
C ALA A 166 34.13 19.88 -3.74
#